data_f08129238b7726c2cd8c62c00e54ca5c
#
_entry.id   f08129238b7726c2cd8c62c00e54ca5c
#
_cell.length_a   1.000
_cell.length_b   1.000
_cell.length_c   1.000
_cell.angle_alpha   90.00
_cell.angle_beta   90.00
_cell.angle_gamma   90.00
#
_symmetry.space_group_name_H-M   'P 1'
#
loop_
_entity.id
_entity.type
_entity.pdbx_description
1 polymer ?
#
loop_
_entity_poly.entity_id
_entity_poly.type
_entity_poly.pdbx_seq_one_letter_code
_entity_poly.pdbx_strand_id
1 'polypeptide(L)'
;MGILSTGPETEDALILDIGGTTTDMAVLLDGVPLLERDGISIGEHPTLVRALKVESIGIGGDSYISSRDGQLRVGPDRHGPCMAAGGPAPALMDAMNVLGHASFGDRDRSAKGIKEVAMAQGLSARECAEQAVNQALSIIRKKVDAFLEAINARPVYTIQEILEDRMVRPKRILVIGGPAEAMAPLLEETFDLPVVAPKHAQVANAIGACLTRPTQSLVLTVDTSRGSFTVPGLGIHKTVKRTYTLDEAVHDATTMLREELDRQGIPAEEGDIQVIQADAFNMVEGHYTIGRNIRVRCQMRPGVITTLES
;
A
#
# COMPACT_ATOMS: atom_id res chain seq x y z
N MET A 1 2.40 6.47 -2.89
CA MET A 1 3.09 5.28 -3.41
C MET A 1 4.27 5.69 -4.28
N GLY A 2 5.50 5.49 -3.78
CA GLY A 2 6.73 5.86 -4.49
C GLY A 2 7.11 4.98 -5.68
N ILE A 3 6.16 4.24 -6.23
CA ILE A 3 6.36 3.24 -7.31
C ILE A 3 6.79 3.88 -8.64
N LEU A 4 6.61 5.18 -8.78
CA LEU A 4 6.60 5.86 -10.07
C LEU A 4 7.96 6.36 -10.53
N SER A 5 8.97 6.25 -9.71
CA SER A 5 10.30 6.76 -10.02
C SER A 5 11.28 5.73 -10.58
N THR A 6 10.88 4.46 -10.70
CA THR A 6 11.83 3.38 -11.06
C THR A 6 11.68 2.82 -12.47
N GLY A 7 10.86 3.44 -13.33
CA GLY A 7 10.68 2.98 -14.72
C GLY A 7 9.84 1.69 -14.86
N PRO A 8 9.66 1.18 -16.09
CA PRO A 8 8.82 0.02 -16.37
C PRO A 8 9.55 -1.29 -16.02
N GLU A 9 9.80 -1.52 -14.74
CA GLU A 9 10.38 -2.78 -14.32
C GLU A 9 9.29 -3.77 -13.95
N THR A 10 9.25 -4.86 -14.68
CA THR A 10 8.27 -5.96 -14.58
C THR A 10 8.62 -6.99 -13.52
N GLU A 11 9.52 -6.67 -12.58
CA GLU A 11 9.95 -7.60 -11.53
C GLU A 11 9.17 -7.44 -10.25
N ASP A 12 8.99 -8.55 -9.54
CA ASP A 12 8.41 -8.54 -8.20
C ASP A 12 9.28 -7.76 -7.24
N ALA A 13 8.69 -6.84 -6.51
CA ALA A 13 9.40 -6.00 -5.55
C ALA A 13 8.65 -5.91 -4.21
N LEU A 14 9.41 -5.90 -3.12
CA LEU A 14 8.92 -5.48 -1.81
C LEU A 14 9.08 -3.97 -1.69
N ILE A 15 8.05 -3.28 -1.25
CA ILE A 15 8.10 -1.87 -0.91
C ILE A 15 8.15 -1.74 0.60
N LEU A 16 9.09 -0.96 1.11
CA LEU A 16 9.18 -0.56 2.50
C LEU A 16 9.09 0.97 2.59
N ASP A 17 8.01 1.46 3.17
CA ASP A 17 7.85 2.88 3.48
C ASP A 17 8.21 3.11 4.93
N ILE A 18 9.43 3.61 5.16
CA ILE A 18 9.97 3.81 6.51
C ILE A 18 9.77 5.27 6.90
N GLY A 19 8.73 5.50 7.68
CA GLY A 19 8.46 6.81 8.26
C GLY A 19 9.21 7.08 9.56
N GLY A 20 8.79 8.11 10.27
CA GLY A 20 9.28 8.36 11.62
C GLY A 20 8.74 7.36 12.64
N THR A 21 7.50 6.93 12.51
CA THR A 21 6.77 6.12 13.50
C THR A 21 6.64 4.66 13.07
N THR A 22 6.32 4.42 11.82
CA THR A 22 5.98 3.10 11.27
C THR A 22 6.84 2.76 10.07
N THR A 23 6.91 1.47 9.78
CA THR A 23 7.31 0.92 8.49
C THR A 23 6.10 0.20 7.91
N ASP A 24 5.64 0.69 6.77
CA ASP A 24 4.58 0.08 6.00
C ASP A 24 5.17 -0.76 4.87
N MET A 25 4.60 -1.94 4.63
CA MET A 25 5.10 -2.86 3.64
C MET A 25 4.03 -3.27 2.64
N ALA A 26 4.38 -3.34 1.37
CA ALA A 26 3.54 -3.78 0.28
C ALA A 26 4.34 -4.57 -0.75
N VAL A 27 3.66 -5.29 -1.64
CA VAL A 27 4.29 -6.04 -2.72
C VAL A 27 3.81 -5.55 -4.07
N LEU A 28 4.74 -5.44 -5.01
CA LEU A 28 4.45 -5.32 -6.44
C LEU A 28 4.65 -6.67 -7.10
N LEU A 29 3.71 -7.09 -7.92
CA LEU A 29 3.81 -8.22 -8.83
C LEU A 29 3.80 -7.69 -10.26
N ASP A 30 4.86 -7.92 -11.01
CA ASP A 30 5.03 -7.35 -12.35
C ASP A 30 4.77 -5.83 -12.40
N GLY A 31 5.25 -5.11 -11.39
CA GLY A 31 5.06 -3.66 -11.27
C GLY A 31 3.67 -3.21 -10.81
N VAL A 32 2.74 -4.14 -10.55
CA VAL A 32 1.37 -3.84 -10.10
C VAL A 32 1.21 -4.11 -8.61
N PRO A 33 0.66 -3.18 -7.83
CA PRO A 33 0.42 -3.39 -6.40
C PRO A 33 -0.56 -4.54 -6.13
N LEU A 34 -0.22 -5.39 -5.17
CA LEU A 34 -1.12 -6.46 -4.72
C LEU A 34 -2.33 -5.86 -3.99
N LEU A 35 -3.52 -6.27 -4.42
CA LEU A 35 -4.79 -5.84 -3.83
C LEU A 35 -5.39 -6.91 -2.91
N GLU A 36 -6.07 -6.47 -1.87
CA GLU A 36 -6.95 -7.30 -1.05
C GLU A 36 -8.29 -7.47 -1.79
N ARG A 37 -8.48 -8.61 -2.48
CA ARG A 37 -9.63 -8.84 -3.37
C ARG A 37 -10.96 -8.97 -2.61
N ASP A 38 -10.92 -9.64 -1.46
CA ASP A 38 -12.10 -9.92 -0.63
C ASP A 38 -12.45 -8.77 0.32
N GLY A 39 -11.71 -7.66 0.22
CA GLY A 39 -11.82 -6.51 1.09
C GLY A 39 -10.88 -6.57 2.29
N ILE A 40 -10.57 -5.40 2.83
CA ILE A 40 -9.72 -5.27 4.02
C ILE A 40 -10.52 -5.54 5.28
N SER A 41 -9.83 -6.03 6.32
CA SER A 41 -10.37 -6.04 7.67
C SER A 41 -9.97 -4.77 8.42
N ILE A 42 -10.89 -4.19 9.17
CA ILE A 42 -10.64 -3.08 10.08
C ILE A 42 -10.79 -3.62 11.51
N GLY A 43 -9.65 -3.84 12.18
CA GLY A 43 -9.60 -4.64 13.39
C GLY A 43 -10.04 -6.08 13.11
N GLU A 44 -11.04 -6.58 13.83
CA GLU A 44 -11.61 -7.93 13.65
C GLU A 44 -12.78 -7.96 12.63
N HIS A 45 -13.13 -6.82 12.05
CA HIS A 45 -14.30 -6.71 11.17
C HIS A 45 -13.89 -6.77 9.69
N PRO A 46 -14.26 -7.85 8.94
CA PRO A 46 -14.06 -7.89 7.51
C PRO A 46 -14.97 -6.88 6.81
N THR A 47 -14.44 -6.25 5.77
CA THR A 47 -15.18 -5.31 4.93
C THR A 47 -15.15 -5.76 3.47
N LEU A 48 -16.01 -5.17 2.64
CA LEU A 48 -15.97 -5.36 1.18
C LEU A 48 -15.14 -4.26 0.48
N VAL A 49 -14.41 -3.45 1.25
CA VAL A 49 -13.59 -2.37 0.71
C VAL A 49 -12.30 -2.94 0.15
N ARG A 50 -12.13 -2.85 -1.16
CA ARG A 50 -10.87 -3.21 -1.81
C ARG A 50 -9.83 -2.15 -1.52
N ALA A 51 -8.66 -2.59 -1.09
CA ALA A 51 -7.52 -1.72 -0.84
C ALA A 51 -6.22 -2.44 -1.23
N LEU A 52 -5.12 -1.74 -1.17
CA LEU A 52 -3.80 -2.34 -1.31
C LEU A 52 -3.57 -3.31 -0.14
N LYS A 53 -2.93 -4.45 -0.44
CA LYS A 53 -2.43 -5.35 0.61
C LYS A 53 -1.22 -4.70 1.25
N VAL A 54 -1.43 -4.13 2.43
CA VAL A 54 -0.40 -3.42 3.21
C VAL A 54 -0.38 -3.98 4.62
N GLU A 55 0.80 -4.16 5.17
CA GLU A 55 1.03 -4.43 6.59
C GLU A 55 1.89 -3.32 7.18
N SER A 56 1.69 -3.04 8.46
CA SER A 56 2.38 -1.97 9.17
C SER A 56 2.99 -2.48 10.47
N ILE A 57 4.16 -1.94 10.84
CA ILE A 57 4.80 -2.18 12.14
C ILE A 57 5.21 -0.86 12.77
N GLY A 58 5.18 -0.83 14.10
CA GLY A 58 5.56 0.34 14.90
C GLY A 58 7.09 0.51 15.02
N ILE A 59 7.81 0.44 13.90
CA ILE A 59 9.25 0.71 13.80
C ILE A 59 9.47 1.77 12.72
N GLY A 60 10.15 2.85 13.08
CA GLY A 60 10.52 3.94 12.18
C GLY A 60 11.69 4.73 12.74
N GLY A 61 12.09 5.80 12.06
CA GLY A 61 13.25 6.62 12.45
C GLY A 61 13.17 7.24 13.85
N ASP A 62 11.94 7.51 14.33
CA ASP A 62 11.68 8.07 15.66
C ASP A 62 11.33 7.00 16.71
N SER A 63 11.49 5.70 16.40
CA SER A 63 11.27 4.62 17.37
C SER A 63 12.19 4.78 18.56
N TYR A 64 11.58 4.92 19.73
CA TYR A 64 12.31 5.21 20.98
C TYR A 64 13.24 4.07 21.36
N ILE A 65 14.46 4.42 21.74
CA ILE A 65 15.47 3.49 22.26
C ILE A 65 15.47 3.62 23.78
N SER A 66 15.18 2.53 24.47
CA SER A 66 15.11 2.47 25.92
C SER A 66 15.90 1.31 26.51
N SER A 67 16.23 1.44 27.81
CA SER A 67 16.74 0.35 28.62
C SER A 67 15.64 -0.04 29.63
N ARG A 68 15.14 -1.26 29.54
CA ARG A 68 14.18 -1.82 30.51
C ARG A 68 14.70 -3.17 31.02
N ASP A 69 14.74 -3.34 32.33
CA ASP A 69 15.17 -4.60 32.97
C ASP A 69 16.54 -5.09 32.48
N GLY A 70 17.45 -4.16 32.21
CA GLY A 70 18.77 -4.47 31.70
C GLY A 70 18.78 -4.88 30.22
N GLN A 71 17.67 -4.72 29.49
CA GLN A 71 17.58 -5.03 28.06
C GLN A 71 17.34 -3.77 27.25
N LEU A 72 18.04 -3.67 26.12
CA LEU A 72 17.79 -2.65 25.12
C LEU A 72 16.47 -2.96 24.37
N ARG A 73 15.65 -1.94 24.16
CA ARG A 73 14.42 -2.03 23.37
C ARG A 73 14.31 -0.88 22.40
N VAL A 74 13.86 -1.20 21.18
CA VAL A 74 13.59 -0.23 20.11
C VAL A 74 12.10 -0.31 19.76
N GLY A 75 11.39 0.82 19.90
CA GLY A 75 9.96 0.88 19.65
C GLY A 75 9.13 -0.10 20.48
N PRO A 76 7.82 -0.25 20.15
CA PRO A 76 7.03 0.58 19.23
C PRO A 76 6.76 2.00 19.75
N ASP A 77 7.15 2.29 20.99
CA ASP A 77 6.91 3.58 21.65
C ASP A 77 7.60 4.71 20.87
N ARG A 78 6.94 5.86 20.80
CA ARG A 78 7.44 7.10 20.23
C ARG A 78 7.20 8.25 21.19
N HIS A 79 8.24 9.00 21.54
CA HIS A 79 8.20 10.14 22.47
C HIS A 79 8.30 11.50 21.75
N GLY A 80 8.20 11.51 20.43
CA GLY A 80 8.38 12.68 19.59
C GLY A 80 9.39 12.41 18.46
N PRO A 81 9.91 13.44 17.81
CA PRO A 81 11.01 13.27 16.84
C PRO A 81 12.28 12.80 17.56
N CYS A 82 13.24 12.26 16.79
CA CYS A 82 14.56 11.91 17.31
C CYS A 82 15.28 13.13 17.96
N MET A 83 16.27 12.89 18.79
CA MET A 83 17.02 13.97 19.46
C MET A 83 17.75 14.88 18.49
N ALA A 84 18.22 14.34 17.37
CA ALA A 84 18.81 15.13 16.29
C ALA A 84 17.85 16.18 15.71
N ALA A 85 16.55 15.90 15.71
CA ALA A 85 15.52 16.83 15.27
C ALA A 85 14.91 17.67 16.40
N GLY A 86 15.53 17.70 17.57
CA GLY A 86 15.05 18.46 18.72
C GLY A 86 14.16 17.69 19.67
N GLY A 87 13.96 16.41 19.47
CA GLY A 87 13.13 15.55 20.31
C GLY A 87 13.68 15.34 21.73
N PRO A 88 12.83 14.79 22.63
CA PRO A 88 13.17 14.66 24.05
C PRO A 88 13.95 13.40 24.38
N ALA A 89 13.96 12.39 23.50
CA ALA A 89 14.49 11.07 23.80
C ALA A 89 15.20 10.46 22.57
N PRO A 90 16.21 9.60 22.80
CA PRO A 90 16.98 8.98 21.72
C PRO A 90 16.10 7.99 20.93
N ALA A 91 16.27 8.00 19.63
CA ALA A 91 15.50 7.19 18.69
C ALA A 91 16.42 6.47 17.68
N LEU A 92 15.84 5.62 16.85
CA LEU A 92 16.58 4.82 15.87
C LEU A 92 17.45 5.69 14.95
N MET A 93 16.96 6.86 14.51
CA MET A 93 17.72 7.80 13.69
C MET A 93 18.96 8.31 14.42
N ASP A 94 18.89 8.51 15.75
CA ASP A 94 20.05 8.92 16.53
C ASP A 94 21.13 7.82 16.58
N ALA A 95 20.70 6.55 16.68
CA ALA A 95 21.64 5.42 16.59
C ALA A 95 22.32 5.36 15.21
N MET A 96 21.58 5.56 14.13
CA MET A 96 22.13 5.61 12.77
C MET A 96 23.11 6.77 12.59
N ASN A 97 22.85 7.94 13.20
CA ASN A 97 23.80 9.06 13.23
C ASN A 97 25.10 8.69 13.96
N VAL A 98 25.02 8.00 15.10
CA VAL A 98 26.22 7.57 15.87
C VAL A 98 27.08 6.59 15.08
N LEU A 99 26.43 5.70 14.32
CA LEU A 99 27.13 4.73 13.46
C LEU A 99 27.64 5.32 12.15
N GLY A 100 27.19 6.52 11.77
CA GLY A 100 27.56 7.16 10.51
C GLY A 100 26.73 6.68 9.31
N HIS A 101 25.67 5.89 9.53
CA HIS A 101 24.73 5.51 8.47
C HIS A 101 23.83 6.67 8.05
N ALA A 102 23.62 7.64 8.94
CA ALA A 102 22.89 8.87 8.67
C ALA A 102 23.74 10.10 9.03
N SER A 103 23.38 11.23 8.39
CA SER A 103 23.89 12.56 8.77
C SER A 103 22.67 13.50 8.83
N PHE A 104 21.90 13.36 9.90
CA PHE A 104 20.63 14.05 10.05
C PHE A 104 20.62 14.94 11.31
N GLY A 105 20.22 16.20 11.15
CA GLY A 105 20.03 17.12 12.25
C GLY A 105 21.28 17.35 13.12
N ASP A 106 21.07 17.48 14.44
CA ASP A 106 22.12 17.70 15.43
C ASP A 106 22.72 16.37 15.92
N ARG A 107 23.88 16.02 15.36
CA ARG A 107 24.59 14.76 15.69
C ARG A 107 25.14 14.71 17.11
N ASP A 108 25.47 15.86 17.72
CA ASP A 108 25.94 15.90 19.09
C ASP A 108 24.82 15.54 20.07
N ARG A 109 23.60 15.96 19.77
CA ARG A 109 22.40 15.52 20.52
C ARG A 109 22.16 14.03 20.37
N SER A 110 22.32 13.48 19.17
CA SER A 110 22.24 12.04 18.95
C SER A 110 23.25 11.29 19.80
N ALA A 111 24.51 11.69 19.74
CA ALA A 111 25.60 11.07 20.49
C ALA A 111 25.36 11.13 22.01
N LYS A 112 24.85 12.26 22.50
CA LYS A 112 24.51 12.43 23.92
C LYS A 112 23.41 11.45 24.34
N GLY A 113 22.29 11.38 23.59
CA GLY A 113 21.16 10.52 23.93
C GLY A 113 21.51 9.03 23.90
N ILE A 114 22.21 8.59 22.87
CA ILE A 114 22.66 7.19 22.77
C ILE A 114 23.64 6.85 23.89
N LYS A 115 24.56 7.76 24.25
CA LYS A 115 25.49 7.57 25.37
C LYS A 115 24.75 7.39 26.70
N GLU A 116 23.69 8.13 26.96
CA GLU A 116 22.88 8.01 28.18
C GLU A 116 22.25 6.61 28.28
N VAL A 117 21.67 6.08 27.20
CA VAL A 117 21.12 4.72 27.17
C VAL A 117 22.22 3.67 27.32
N ALA A 118 23.35 3.84 26.62
CA ALA A 118 24.50 2.94 26.66
C ALA A 118 25.05 2.79 28.09
N MET A 119 25.19 3.90 28.83
CA MET A 119 25.66 3.89 30.22
C MET A 119 24.74 3.04 31.11
N ALA A 120 23.42 3.08 30.93
CA ALA A 120 22.48 2.26 31.67
C ALA A 120 22.60 0.74 31.37
N GLN A 121 23.26 0.40 30.24
CA GLN A 121 23.49 -0.98 29.81
C GLN A 121 24.94 -1.46 30.04
N GLY A 122 25.81 -0.58 30.50
CA GLY A 122 27.26 -0.89 30.60
C GLY A 122 27.94 -1.05 29.22
N LEU A 123 27.40 -0.42 28.18
CA LEU A 123 27.89 -0.50 26.80
C LEU A 123 28.58 0.81 26.40
N SER A 124 29.38 0.76 25.34
CA SER A 124 29.79 1.95 24.64
C SER A 124 28.62 2.49 23.80
N ALA A 125 28.65 3.78 23.45
CA ALA A 125 27.63 4.38 22.59
C ALA A 125 27.51 3.67 21.23
N ARG A 126 28.63 3.21 20.67
CA ARG A 126 28.67 2.47 19.40
C ARG A 126 27.98 1.11 19.51
N GLU A 127 28.33 0.30 20.54
CA GLU A 127 27.70 -1.01 20.78
C GLU A 127 26.20 -0.89 21.02
N CYS A 128 25.78 0.12 21.81
CA CYS A 128 24.37 0.41 22.01
C CYS A 128 23.63 0.76 20.71
N ALA A 129 24.23 1.60 19.87
CA ALA A 129 23.68 1.97 18.58
C ALA A 129 23.60 0.76 17.62
N GLU A 130 24.63 -0.08 17.56
CA GLU A 130 24.65 -1.31 16.76
C GLU A 130 23.56 -2.29 17.19
N GLN A 131 23.40 -2.51 18.49
CA GLN A 131 22.34 -3.37 19.03
C GLN A 131 20.95 -2.81 18.70
N ALA A 132 20.75 -1.50 18.81
CA ALA A 132 19.47 -0.87 18.50
C ALA A 132 19.10 -1.02 17.02
N VAL A 133 20.05 -0.74 16.11
CA VAL A 133 19.81 -0.88 14.67
C VAL A 133 19.56 -2.34 14.29
N ASN A 134 20.36 -3.28 14.81
CA ASN A 134 20.18 -4.71 14.54
C ASN A 134 18.83 -5.23 15.06
N GLN A 135 18.37 -4.75 16.21
CA GLN A 135 17.06 -5.10 16.72
C GLN A 135 15.93 -4.58 15.82
N ALA A 136 16.01 -3.33 15.35
CA ALA A 136 15.04 -2.77 14.42
C ALA A 136 14.99 -3.56 13.11
N LEU A 137 16.15 -3.86 12.51
CA LEU A 137 16.24 -4.67 11.28
C LEU A 137 15.69 -6.08 11.48
N SER A 138 15.95 -6.72 12.62
CA SER A 138 15.39 -8.04 12.95
C SER A 138 13.86 -8.02 13.06
N ILE A 139 13.29 -6.95 13.64
CA ILE A 139 11.83 -6.78 13.72
C ILE A 139 11.24 -6.61 12.32
N ILE A 140 11.83 -5.75 11.49
CA ILE A 140 11.41 -5.53 10.10
C ILE A 140 11.48 -6.85 9.33
N ARG A 141 12.61 -7.57 9.39
CA ARG A 141 12.82 -8.84 8.69
C ARG A 141 11.76 -9.88 9.07
N LYS A 142 11.55 -10.11 10.36
CA LYS A 142 10.54 -11.07 10.84
C LYS A 142 9.14 -10.73 10.35
N LYS A 143 8.79 -9.45 10.32
CA LYS A 143 7.47 -9.03 9.87
C LYS A 143 7.31 -9.18 8.36
N VAL A 144 8.34 -8.86 7.58
CA VAL A 144 8.36 -9.09 6.13
C VAL A 144 8.22 -10.57 5.81
N ASP A 145 8.99 -11.44 6.49
CA ASP A 145 8.91 -12.88 6.26
C ASP A 145 7.49 -13.40 6.56
N ALA A 146 6.87 -12.99 7.68
CA ALA A 146 5.50 -13.35 8.03
C ALA A 146 4.47 -12.80 7.03
N PHE A 147 4.68 -11.58 6.52
CA PHE A 147 3.82 -10.97 5.51
C PHE A 147 3.85 -11.73 4.18
N LEU A 148 5.04 -12.09 3.69
CA LEU A 148 5.21 -12.89 2.47
C LEU A 148 4.68 -14.32 2.64
N GLU A 149 4.89 -14.93 3.80
CA GLU A 149 4.30 -16.23 4.14
C GLU A 149 2.78 -16.18 4.11
N ALA A 150 2.16 -15.16 4.72
CA ALA A 150 0.71 -14.99 4.73
C ALA A 150 0.12 -14.77 3.32
N ILE A 151 0.85 -14.07 2.43
CA ILE A 151 0.45 -13.91 1.03
C ILE A 151 0.49 -15.26 0.31
N ASN A 152 1.57 -16.02 0.48
CA ASN A 152 1.81 -17.29 -0.20
C ASN A 152 0.98 -18.47 0.37
N ALA A 153 0.48 -18.35 1.60
CA ALA A 153 -0.36 -19.38 2.24
C ALA A 153 -1.85 -19.28 1.87
N ARG A 154 -2.25 -18.30 1.05
CA ARG A 154 -3.66 -18.13 0.68
C ARG A 154 -4.16 -19.28 -0.16
N PRO A 155 -5.34 -19.81 0.15
CA PRO A 155 -5.97 -20.82 -0.70
C PRO A 155 -6.30 -20.23 -2.07
N VAL A 156 -6.07 -21.02 -3.10
CA VAL A 156 -6.40 -20.68 -4.49
C VAL A 156 -7.85 -21.12 -4.76
N TYR A 157 -8.72 -20.18 -5.10
CA TYR A 157 -10.16 -20.46 -5.27
C TYR A 157 -10.63 -20.45 -6.73
N THR A 158 -9.81 -20.00 -7.67
CA THR A 158 -10.18 -19.93 -9.09
C THR A 158 -9.23 -20.72 -9.98
N ILE A 159 -9.74 -21.20 -11.13
CA ILE A 159 -8.93 -21.90 -12.13
C ILE A 159 -7.81 -21.00 -12.65
N GLN A 160 -8.06 -19.71 -12.78
CA GLN A 160 -7.07 -18.74 -13.22
C GLN A 160 -5.95 -18.59 -12.17
N GLU A 161 -6.27 -18.54 -10.90
CA GLU A 161 -5.28 -18.51 -9.81
C GLU A 161 -4.46 -19.82 -9.72
N ILE A 162 -5.09 -20.98 -10.04
CA ILE A 162 -4.39 -22.28 -10.11
C ILE A 162 -3.40 -22.27 -11.29
N LEU A 163 -3.75 -21.67 -12.42
CA LEU A 163 -2.87 -21.57 -13.59
C LEU A 163 -1.75 -20.55 -13.37
N GLU A 164 -1.97 -19.57 -12.51
CA GLU A 164 -1.02 -18.53 -12.11
C GLU A 164 -0.26 -18.89 -10.82
N ASP A 165 -0.24 -20.16 -10.35
CA ASP A 165 0.37 -20.65 -9.09
C ASP A 165 1.77 -20.06 -8.86
N ARG A 166 1.79 -18.76 -8.64
CA ARG A 166 2.97 -17.93 -8.55
C ARG A 166 3.22 -17.57 -7.10
N MET A 167 4.23 -18.19 -6.54
CA MET A 167 4.75 -17.74 -5.25
C MET A 167 5.34 -16.33 -5.37
N VAL A 168 4.88 -15.44 -4.50
CA VAL A 168 5.42 -14.08 -4.37
C VAL A 168 6.82 -14.17 -3.76
N ARG A 169 7.81 -13.85 -4.56
CA ARG A 169 9.24 -13.83 -4.18
C ARG A 169 9.87 -12.54 -4.70
N PRO A 170 9.85 -11.46 -3.90
CA PRO A 170 10.50 -10.22 -4.30
C PRO A 170 11.96 -10.45 -4.66
N LYS A 171 12.41 -9.86 -5.76
CA LYS A 171 13.79 -9.91 -6.21
C LYS A 171 14.57 -8.66 -5.84
N ARG A 172 13.88 -7.65 -5.34
CA ARG A 172 14.46 -6.38 -4.90
C ARG A 172 13.56 -5.70 -3.88
N ILE A 173 14.11 -4.74 -3.17
CA ILE A 173 13.39 -3.89 -2.22
C ILE A 173 13.43 -2.45 -2.72
N LEU A 174 12.29 -1.80 -2.72
CA LEU A 174 12.16 -0.36 -2.91
C LEU A 174 11.91 0.27 -1.54
N VAL A 175 12.83 1.10 -1.08
CA VAL A 175 12.67 1.76 0.22
C VAL A 175 12.40 3.25 0.02
N ILE A 176 11.35 3.75 0.69
CA ILE A 176 10.91 5.14 0.67
C ILE A 176 10.71 5.67 2.08
N GLY A 177 10.49 6.97 2.22
CA GLY A 177 10.32 7.64 3.50
C GLY A 177 11.58 8.37 3.95
N GLY A 178 11.50 9.08 5.08
CA GLY A 178 12.59 9.91 5.58
C GLY A 178 13.92 9.16 5.82
N PRO A 179 13.92 8.01 6.49
CA PRO A 179 15.10 7.19 6.74
C PRO A 179 15.61 6.36 5.56
N ALA A 180 14.94 6.38 4.41
CA ALA A 180 15.16 5.45 3.30
C ALA A 180 16.65 5.33 2.87
N GLU A 181 17.31 6.45 2.61
CA GLU A 181 18.70 6.46 2.16
C GLU A 181 19.66 5.85 3.21
N ALA A 182 19.42 6.15 4.49
CA ALA A 182 20.22 5.61 5.59
C ALA A 182 19.97 4.12 5.84
N MET A 183 18.74 3.66 5.58
CA MET A 183 18.33 2.27 5.79
C MET A 183 18.67 1.36 4.61
N ALA A 184 18.78 1.87 3.39
CA ALA A 184 18.97 1.07 2.18
C ALA A 184 20.15 0.09 2.28
N PRO A 185 21.38 0.49 2.62
CA PRO A 185 22.52 -0.45 2.71
C PRO A 185 22.35 -1.49 3.82
N LEU A 186 21.69 -1.12 4.93
CA LEU A 186 21.42 -2.02 6.05
C LEU A 186 20.36 -3.07 5.68
N LEU A 187 19.36 -2.67 4.93
CA LEU A 187 18.33 -3.57 4.42
C LEU A 187 18.90 -4.52 3.36
N GLU A 188 19.78 -4.04 2.49
CA GLU A 188 20.46 -4.85 1.48
C GLU A 188 21.25 -6.01 2.15
N GLU A 189 22.02 -5.70 3.18
CA GLU A 189 22.74 -6.71 3.97
C GLU A 189 21.77 -7.65 4.71
N THR A 190 20.67 -7.11 5.28
CA THR A 190 19.70 -7.89 6.07
C THR A 190 18.93 -8.88 5.21
N PHE A 191 18.54 -8.49 3.99
CA PHE A 191 17.67 -9.29 3.13
C PHE A 191 18.40 -10.08 2.06
N ASP A 192 19.67 -9.79 1.81
CA ASP A 192 20.47 -10.34 0.70
C ASP A 192 19.74 -10.12 -0.67
N LEU A 193 19.18 -8.92 -0.82
CA LEU A 193 18.45 -8.49 -2.01
C LEU A 193 18.88 -7.07 -2.38
N PRO A 194 18.92 -6.72 -3.67
CA PRO A 194 19.16 -5.35 -4.10
C PRO A 194 18.15 -4.39 -3.49
N VAL A 195 18.60 -3.31 -2.89
CA VAL A 195 17.77 -2.27 -2.28
C VAL A 195 17.96 -0.94 -2.97
N VAL A 196 16.86 -0.36 -3.44
CA VAL A 196 16.86 0.92 -4.14
C VAL A 196 16.06 1.95 -3.35
N ALA A 197 16.72 3.03 -2.96
CA ALA A 197 16.06 4.25 -2.51
C ALA A 197 15.94 5.19 -3.72
N PRO A 198 14.74 5.41 -4.28
CA PRO A 198 14.58 6.25 -5.45
C PRO A 198 14.90 7.71 -5.12
N LYS A 199 15.25 8.50 -6.15
CA LYS A 199 15.40 9.94 -6.01
C LYS A 199 14.12 10.54 -5.40
N HIS A 200 14.29 11.42 -4.42
CA HIS A 200 13.18 11.97 -3.62
C HIS A 200 12.39 10.94 -2.78
N ALA A 201 13.01 9.83 -2.39
CA ALA A 201 12.42 8.81 -1.51
C ALA A 201 11.73 9.40 -0.27
N GLN A 202 12.26 10.47 0.30
CA GLN A 202 11.75 11.16 1.48
C GLN A 202 10.34 11.74 1.30
N VAL A 203 9.97 12.12 0.07
CA VAL A 203 8.69 12.73 -0.30
C VAL A 203 7.91 11.89 -1.31
N ALA A 204 8.34 10.64 -1.52
CA ALA A 204 7.76 9.73 -2.51
C ALA A 204 6.26 9.54 -2.36
N ASN A 205 5.74 9.51 -1.12
CA ASN A 205 4.30 9.41 -0.86
C ASN A 205 3.53 10.64 -1.35
N ALA A 206 4.05 11.84 -1.11
CA ALA A 206 3.42 13.07 -1.60
C ALA A 206 3.44 13.12 -3.13
N ILE A 207 4.57 12.78 -3.75
CA ILE A 207 4.71 12.68 -5.20
C ILE A 207 3.72 11.64 -5.76
N GLY A 208 3.68 10.44 -5.17
CA GLY A 208 2.78 9.38 -5.57
C GLY A 208 1.30 9.78 -5.47
N ALA A 209 0.93 10.48 -4.39
CA ALA A 209 -0.43 10.99 -4.21
C ALA A 209 -0.80 12.02 -5.29
N CYS A 210 0.12 12.92 -5.65
CA CYS A 210 -0.11 13.91 -6.71
C CYS A 210 -0.21 13.28 -8.11
N LEU A 211 0.52 12.19 -8.36
CA LEU A 211 0.56 11.55 -9.66
C LEU A 211 -0.48 10.43 -9.84
N THR A 212 -1.16 10.02 -8.77
CA THR A 212 -2.16 8.96 -8.84
C THR A 212 -3.44 9.49 -9.50
N ARG A 213 -3.96 8.76 -10.48
CA ARG A 213 -5.28 9.03 -11.04
C ARG A 213 -6.37 8.80 -10.00
N PRO A 214 -7.36 9.69 -9.89
CA PRO A 214 -8.55 9.42 -9.10
C PRO A 214 -9.25 8.18 -9.64
N THR A 215 -9.52 7.19 -8.79
CA THR A 215 -10.30 6.01 -9.18
C THR A 215 -11.76 6.23 -8.82
N GLN A 216 -12.58 6.52 -9.83
CA GLN A 216 -14.03 6.59 -9.70
C GLN A 216 -14.64 5.27 -10.18
N SER A 217 -15.65 4.77 -9.50
CA SER A 217 -16.38 3.58 -9.93
C SER A 217 -17.88 3.81 -9.89
N LEU A 218 -18.59 3.13 -10.79
CA LEU A 218 -20.04 3.19 -10.90
C LEU A 218 -20.61 1.77 -10.94
N VAL A 219 -21.69 1.57 -10.20
CA VAL A 219 -22.48 0.31 -10.25
C VAL A 219 -23.86 0.64 -10.78
N LEU A 220 -24.22 -0.03 -11.86
CA LEU A 220 -25.55 0.03 -12.46
C LEU A 220 -26.26 -1.32 -12.24
N THR A 221 -27.50 -1.27 -11.80
CA THR A 221 -28.35 -2.45 -11.63
C THR A 221 -29.69 -2.26 -12.34
N VAL A 222 -30.13 -3.31 -13.03
CA VAL A 222 -31.40 -3.31 -13.76
C VAL A 222 -32.21 -4.57 -13.42
N ASP A 223 -33.47 -4.39 -13.14
CA ASP A 223 -34.46 -5.46 -13.08
C ASP A 223 -35.51 -5.23 -14.18
N THR A 224 -35.39 -6.00 -15.27
CA THR A 224 -36.29 -5.81 -16.42
C THR A 224 -37.69 -6.36 -16.18
N SER A 225 -37.88 -7.21 -15.15
CA SER A 225 -39.23 -7.69 -14.78
C SER A 225 -40.04 -6.58 -14.12
N ARG A 226 -39.37 -5.73 -13.33
CA ARG A 226 -39.94 -4.55 -12.67
C ARG A 226 -39.80 -3.28 -13.50
N GLY A 227 -39.02 -3.35 -14.58
CA GLY A 227 -38.68 -2.18 -15.38
C GLY A 227 -37.83 -1.15 -14.61
N SER A 228 -37.08 -1.57 -13.61
CA SER A 228 -36.27 -0.65 -12.78
C SER A 228 -34.80 -0.59 -13.25
N PHE A 229 -34.26 0.61 -13.26
CA PHE A 229 -32.88 0.93 -13.54
C PHE A 229 -32.35 1.84 -12.43
N THR A 230 -31.24 1.47 -11.82
CA THR A 230 -30.71 2.19 -10.66
C THR A 230 -29.20 2.34 -10.74
N VAL A 231 -28.72 3.56 -10.47
CA VAL A 231 -27.32 3.87 -10.25
C VAL A 231 -27.20 4.59 -8.90
N PRO A 232 -27.04 3.85 -7.79
CA PRO A 232 -27.10 4.41 -6.44
C PRO A 232 -26.08 5.52 -6.20
N GLY A 233 -24.86 5.37 -6.71
CA GLY A 233 -23.77 6.35 -6.54
C GLY A 233 -24.07 7.71 -7.17
N LEU A 234 -24.97 7.78 -8.13
CA LEU A 234 -25.40 9.03 -8.78
C LEU A 234 -26.84 9.43 -8.39
N GLY A 235 -27.50 8.66 -7.53
CA GLY A 235 -28.90 8.90 -7.17
C GLY A 235 -29.88 8.74 -8.35
N ILE A 236 -29.51 7.99 -9.40
CA ILE A 236 -30.31 7.85 -10.61
C ILE A 236 -31.25 6.65 -10.45
N HIS A 237 -32.55 6.92 -10.67
CA HIS A 237 -33.58 5.92 -10.80
C HIS A 237 -34.43 6.23 -12.03
N LYS A 238 -34.53 5.29 -12.97
CA LYS A 238 -35.34 5.42 -14.17
C LYS A 238 -36.03 4.10 -14.54
N THR A 239 -37.00 4.16 -15.42
CA THR A 239 -37.66 2.97 -15.94
C THR A 239 -37.00 2.51 -17.23
N VAL A 240 -36.96 1.19 -17.44
CA VAL A 240 -36.43 0.57 -18.67
C VAL A 240 -37.47 -0.41 -19.25
N LYS A 241 -37.31 -0.67 -20.55
CA LYS A 241 -38.12 -1.68 -21.22
C LYS A 241 -37.70 -3.09 -20.81
N ARG A 242 -38.62 -4.04 -20.92
CA ARG A 242 -38.35 -5.46 -20.65
C ARG A 242 -37.29 -6.06 -21.59
N THR A 243 -37.08 -5.44 -22.76
CA THR A 243 -36.10 -5.83 -23.77
C THR A 243 -34.68 -5.27 -23.50
N TYR A 244 -34.50 -4.49 -22.44
CA TYR A 244 -33.21 -3.89 -22.11
C TYR A 244 -32.11 -4.95 -21.94
N THR A 245 -30.98 -4.76 -22.58
CA THR A 245 -29.92 -5.75 -22.72
C THR A 245 -28.69 -5.45 -21.85
N LEU A 246 -27.80 -6.44 -21.72
CA LEU A 246 -26.51 -6.25 -21.05
C LEU A 246 -25.63 -5.23 -21.78
N ASP A 247 -25.63 -5.25 -23.10
CA ASP A 247 -24.82 -4.32 -23.91
C ASP A 247 -25.28 -2.87 -23.72
N GLU A 248 -26.60 -2.64 -23.67
CA GLU A 248 -27.15 -1.33 -23.33
C GLU A 248 -26.74 -0.90 -21.93
N ALA A 249 -26.73 -1.82 -20.95
CA ALA A 249 -26.31 -1.54 -19.58
C ALA A 249 -24.82 -1.19 -19.49
N VAL A 250 -23.97 -1.88 -20.24
CA VAL A 250 -22.53 -1.57 -20.32
C VAL A 250 -22.32 -0.20 -20.96
N HIS A 251 -23.00 0.10 -22.05
CA HIS A 251 -22.92 1.40 -22.71
C HIS A 251 -23.36 2.53 -21.78
N ASP A 252 -24.53 2.38 -21.14
CA ASP A 252 -25.08 3.38 -20.23
C ASP A 252 -24.15 3.59 -19.01
N ALA A 253 -23.63 2.51 -18.41
CA ALA A 253 -22.74 2.61 -17.26
C ALA A 253 -21.43 3.33 -17.59
N THR A 254 -20.81 3.02 -18.75
CA THR A 254 -19.56 3.66 -19.17
C THR A 254 -19.77 5.13 -19.55
N THR A 255 -20.88 5.44 -20.21
CA THR A 255 -21.25 6.83 -20.55
C THR A 255 -21.49 7.66 -19.30
N MET A 256 -22.31 7.16 -18.36
CA MET A 256 -22.60 7.86 -17.10
C MET A 256 -21.33 8.07 -16.25
N LEU A 257 -20.42 7.10 -16.22
CA LEU A 257 -19.14 7.29 -15.52
C LEU A 257 -18.31 8.37 -16.19
N ARG A 258 -18.27 8.42 -17.52
CA ARG A 258 -17.54 9.46 -18.26
C ARG A 258 -18.09 10.85 -17.97
N GLU A 259 -19.41 11.01 -18.05
CA GLU A 259 -20.10 12.28 -17.74
C GLU A 259 -19.82 12.72 -16.30
N GLU A 260 -19.77 11.79 -15.35
CA GLU A 260 -19.45 12.09 -13.95
C GLU A 260 -17.99 12.52 -13.77
N LEU A 261 -17.04 11.87 -14.45
CA LEU A 261 -15.63 12.26 -14.46
C LEU A 261 -15.45 13.66 -15.04
N ASP A 262 -16.11 13.95 -16.17
CA ASP A 262 -16.07 15.26 -16.81
C ASP A 262 -16.66 16.35 -15.88
N ARG A 263 -17.75 16.05 -15.19
CA ARG A 263 -18.36 16.96 -14.20
C ARG A 263 -17.44 17.27 -13.02
N GLN A 264 -16.59 16.31 -12.65
CA GLN A 264 -15.59 16.47 -11.59
C GLN A 264 -14.27 17.10 -12.10
N GLY A 265 -14.16 17.39 -13.39
CA GLY A 265 -12.93 17.91 -14.00
C GLY A 265 -11.79 16.88 -14.09
N ILE A 266 -12.13 15.59 -14.08
CA ILE A 266 -11.17 14.51 -14.19
C ILE A 266 -11.08 14.08 -15.67
N PRO A 267 -9.95 14.33 -16.36
CA PRO A 267 -9.80 13.94 -17.76
C PRO A 267 -9.79 12.42 -17.90
N ALA A 268 -10.60 11.88 -18.81
CA ALA A 268 -10.66 10.46 -19.13
C ALA A 268 -10.62 10.28 -20.65
N GLU A 269 -9.61 9.56 -21.13
CA GLU A 269 -9.45 9.21 -22.54
C GLU A 269 -10.26 7.93 -22.89
N GLU A 270 -10.31 7.62 -24.18
CA GLU A 270 -10.90 6.37 -24.66
C GLU A 270 -10.05 5.19 -24.17
N GLY A 271 -10.68 4.24 -23.45
CA GLY A 271 -9.99 3.10 -22.84
C GLY A 271 -9.60 3.28 -21.36
N ASP A 272 -9.73 4.48 -20.80
CA ASP A 272 -9.50 4.72 -19.37
C ASP A 272 -10.59 4.14 -18.47
N ILE A 273 -11.77 3.90 -19.01
CA ILE A 273 -12.89 3.27 -18.29
C ILE A 273 -12.88 1.78 -18.57
N GLN A 274 -12.77 0.98 -17.51
CA GLN A 274 -12.83 -0.48 -17.59
C GLN A 274 -14.16 -0.99 -17.04
N VAL A 275 -14.76 -1.96 -17.75
CA VAL A 275 -15.86 -2.77 -17.24
C VAL A 275 -15.25 -3.90 -16.42
N ILE A 276 -15.48 -3.87 -15.10
CA ILE A 276 -14.93 -4.87 -14.15
C ILE A 276 -15.87 -6.05 -14.01
N GLN A 277 -17.17 -5.78 -14.14
CA GLN A 277 -18.22 -6.77 -13.98
C GLN A 277 -19.38 -6.43 -14.93
N ALA A 278 -19.86 -7.43 -15.65
CA ALA A 278 -21.02 -7.32 -16.52
C ALA A 278 -21.77 -8.66 -16.50
N ASP A 279 -22.78 -8.76 -15.65
CA ASP A 279 -23.56 -9.96 -15.44
C ASP A 279 -25.02 -9.75 -15.82
N ALA A 280 -25.63 -10.76 -16.44
CA ALA A 280 -27.05 -10.81 -16.69
C ALA A 280 -27.60 -12.19 -16.34
N PHE A 281 -28.54 -12.24 -15.41
CA PHE A 281 -29.20 -13.46 -14.97
C PHE A 281 -30.67 -13.45 -15.34
N ASN A 282 -31.17 -14.54 -15.94
CA ASN A 282 -32.60 -14.70 -16.20
C ASN A 282 -33.35 -14.90 -14.88
N MET A 283 -34.39 -14.13 -14.70
CA MET A 283 -35.38 -14.31 -13.62
C MET A 283 -36.46 -15.26 -14.10
N VAL A 284 -36.66 -16.36 -13.38
CA VAL A 284 -37.57 -17.43 -13.78
C VAL A 284 -38.69 -17.56 -12.76
N GLU A 285 -39.90 -17.64 -13.22
CA GLU A 285 -41.08 -17.99 -12.43
C GLU A 285 -41.75 -19.23 -13.03
N GLY A 286 -41.72 -20.34 -12.31
CA GLY A 286 -42.09 -21.65 -12.84
C GLY A 286 -41.17 -22.06 -13.99
N HIS A 287 -41.72 -22.18 -15.19
CA HIS A 287 -41.00 -22.54 -16.43
C HIS A 287 -40.75 -21.35 -17.37
N TYR A 288 -41.12 -20.15 -16.97
CA TYR A 288 -41.06 -18.98 -17.84
C TYR A 288 -40.04 -17.94 -17.35
N THR A 289 -39.30 -17.38 -18.30
CA THR A 289 -38.44 -16.22 -18.00
C THR A 289 -39.33 -14.97 -17.89
N ILE A 290 -39.35 -14.36 -16.71
CA ILE A 290 -40.12 -13.16 -16.43
C ILE A 290 -39.36 -11.87 -16.64
N GLY A 291 -38.03 -11.95 -16.70
CA GLY A 291 -37.14 -10.81 -16.90
C GLY A 291 -35.68 -11.18 -16.71
N ARG A 292 -34.84 -10.14 -16.61
CA ARG A 292 -33.42 -10.28 -16.35
C ARG A 292 -33.03 -9.35 -15.20
N ASN A 293 -32.10 -9.83 -14.36
CA ASN A 293 -31.35 -9.01 -13.44
C ASN A 293 -29.98 -8.75 -14.08
N ILE A 294 -29.67 -7.48 -14.32
CA ILE A 294 -28.40 -7.07 -14.95
C ILE A 294 -27.62 -6.24 -13.94
N ARG A 295 -26.34 -6.54 -13.82
CA ARG A 295 -25.42 -5.77 -12.98
C ARG A 295 -24.16 -5.46 -13.78
N VAL A 296 -23.86 -4.16 -13.88
CA VAL A 296 -22.64 -3.68 -14.49
C VAL A 296 -21.87 -2.85 -13.48
N ARG A 297 -20.58 -3.13 -13.37
CA ARG A 297 -19.64 -2.31 -12.62
C ARG A 297 -18.54 -1.85 -13.55
N CYS A 298 -18.38 -0.56 -13.67
CA CYS A 298 -17.26 0.05 -14.39
C CYS A 298 -16.48 0.97 -13.44
N GLN A 299 -15.21 1.15 -13.76
CA GLN A 299 -14.34 2.09 -13.02
C GLN A 299 -13.32 2.73 -13.94
N MET A 300 -12.84 3.88 -13.52
CA MET A 300 -11.64 4.46 -14.11
C MET A 300 -10.43 3.56 -13.81
N ARG A 301 -9.65 3.26 -14.86
CA ARG A 301 -8.44 2.43 -14.73
C ARG A 301 -7.49 3.06 -13.71
N PRO A 302 -7.09 2.34 -12.67
CA PRO A 302 -6.02 2.78 -11.78
C PRO A 302 -4.74 3.05 -12.58
N GLY A 303 -4.04 4.09 -12.22
CA GLY A 303 -2.81 4.44 -12.91
C GLY A 303 -2.25 5.76 -12.46
N VAL A 304 -1.33 6.28 -13.22
CA VAL A 304 -0.67 7.56 -12.97
C VAL A 304 -0.99 8.55 -14.09
N ILE A 305 -1.02 9.82 -13.74
CA ILE A 305 -1.28 10.91 -14.69
C ILE A 305 -0.06 11.10 -15.59
N THR A 306 1.14 10.97 -15.01
CA THR A 306 2.42 11.10 -15.71
C THR A 306 3.52 10.40 -14.94
N THR A 307 4.64 10.13 -15.59
CA THR A 307 5.87 9.64 -14.97
C THR A 307 6.83 10.80 -14.77
N LEU A 308 7.53 10.84 -13.65
CA LEU A 308 8.65 11.75 -13.47
C LEU A 308 9.87 11.16 -14.19
N GLU A 309 10.50 11.96 -15.06
CA GLU A 309 11.80 11.61 -15.60
C GLU A 309 12.83 11.61 -14.44
N SER A 310 13.61 10.54 -14.38
CA SER A 310 14.63 10.27 -13.34
C SER A 310 15.83 11.23 -13.44
#